data_fe933fde90cd4a2ddb0d041742e944fc
#
_entry.id   fe933fde90cd4a2ddb0d041742e944fc
#
_cell.length_a   1.000
_cell.length_b   1.000
_cell.length_c   1.000
_cell.angle_alpha   90.00
_cell.angle_beta   90.00
_cell.angle_gamma   90.00
#
_symmetry.space_group_name_H-M   'P 1'
#
loop_
_entity.id
_entity.type
_entity.pdbx_description
1 polymer ?
#
loop_
_entity_poly.entity_id
_entity_poly.type
_entity_poly.pdbx_seq_one_letter_code
_entity_poly.pdbx_strand_id
1 'polypeptide(L)'
;MFKKLLITNLILYMTLSPVLAVDKIGNEVNEQEFPQSEEVLPRTEDKGSEYIISGSVEKNIDLTLENCIELALGNNPQINSAFQDILASDARIKQVWSNYFPQLSWQTGYTRIRQLQLSDALGRNLIFNYYVLGQVTLQQMLYDFGVTQNQATIKRLDYEGYKTTLTAVINDVIYQTKDAYYGLLYAYENKRVAQDTVDKFQLFYDQAKAFYEIGMNPKVDVTIAESNLSSAKLKLIQADNAVNLAIAKLNNVMGVPFIDKYNVMDKLQYQPLNLTFNGAVDIAREARPELKLAEIKVETANQTLKLVKKSFYPTLSVEGQLQIGGKSWASNHGYNVGGYLNFPTVNGMLIRNEIKEARYLYDKELANAQNTQNQIYLEIQNAFLKLEEKKNQMPVALLQVKQAKENYELSYGRYRVGEASPTELKDSQIMYENAQLTYYAALYEYNSAKAGLEKAVGKNIITDEEIVELED
;
A
#
# COMPACT_ATOMS: atom_id res chain seq x y z
N MET A 1 -41.57 -50.05 -6.76
CA MET A 1 -40.12 -50.12 -6.57
C MET A 1 -39.37 -48.97 -7.25
N PHE A 2 -39.80 -48.50 -8.41
CA PHE A 2 -39.13 -47.39 -9.16
C PHE A 2 -39.17 -46.00 -8.47
N LYS A 3 -40.25 -45.67 -7.70
CA LYS A 3 -40.31 -44.36 -6.99
C LYS A 3 -39.35 -44.22 -5.79
N LYS A 4 -38.97 -45.32 -5.15
CA LYS A 4 -37.96 -45.29 -4.06
C LYS A 4 -36.55 -45.07 -4.56
N LEU A 5 -36.23 -45.55 -5.76
CA LEU A 5 -34.90 -45.39 -6.37
C LEU A 5 -34.62 -43.93 -6.83
N LEU A 6 -35.69 -43.24 -7.29
CA LEU A 6 -35.60 -41.86 -7.75
C LEU A 6 -35.34 -40.88 -6.60
N ILE A 7 -35.96 -41.12 -5.44
CA ILE A 7 -35.78 -40.24 -4.26
C ILE A 7 -34.41 -40.45 -3.61
N THR A 8 -33.93 -41.70 -3.58
CA THR A 8 -32.59 -42.03 -3.04
C THR A 8 -31.46 -41.46 -3.92
N ASN A 9 -31.61 -41.48 -5.25
CA ASN A 9 -30.67 -40.85 -6.15
C ASN A 9 -30.73 -39.32 -6.12
N LEU A 10 -31.89 -38.71 -5.91
CA LEU A 10 -32.01 -37.26 -5.77
C LEU A 10 -31.34 -36.75 -4.48
N ILE A 11 -31.46 -37.50 -3.38
CA ILE A 11 -30.80 -37.19 -2.10
C ILE A 11 -29.29 -37.40 -2.21
N LEU A 12 -28.81 -38.42 -2.91
CA LEU A 12 -27.38 -38.70 -3.11
C LEU A 12 -26.72 -37.68 -4.05
N TYR A 13 -27.46 -37.17 -5.05
CA TYR A 13 -26.97 -36.09 -5.95
C TYR A 13 -26.93 -34.71 -5.26
N MET A 14 -27.82 -34.46 -4.30
CA MET A 14 -27.82 -33.21 -3.51
C MET A 14 -26.74 -33.17 -2.40
N THR A 15 -26.22 -34.32 -1.97
CA THR A 15 -25.17 -34.34 -0.90
C THR A 15 -23.74 -34.29 -1.44
N LEU A 16 -23.50 -34.49 -2.74
CA LEU A 16 -22.14 -34.60 -3.30
C LEU A 16 -21.66 -33.39 -4.12
N SER A 17 -22.47 -32.36 -4.39
CA SER A 17 -21.99 -31.25 -5.22
C SER A 17 -22.70 -29.91 -5.00
N PRO A 18 -22.55 -29.25 -3.85
CA PRO A 18 -22.96 -27.84 -3.76
C PRO A 18 -22.01 -26.89 -4.52
N VAL A 19 -20.79 -27.34 -4.86
CA VAL A 19 -19.76 -26.51 -5.50
C VAL A 19 -19.88 -26.47 -7.02
N LEU A 20 -20.35 -27.55 -7.65
CA LEU A 20 -20.44 -27.65 -9.13
C LEU A 20 -21.76 -27.09 -9.72
N ALA A 21 -22.77 -26.82 -8.91
CA ALA A 21 -24.05 -26.26 -9.40
C ALA A 21 -24.01 -24.73 -9.52
N VAL A 22 -23.08 -24.05 -8.83
CA VAL A 22 -22.97 -22.57 -8.86
C VAL A 22 -22.32 -22.11 -10.16
N ASP A 23 -21.37 -22.87 -10.71
CA ASP A 23 -20.68 -22.52 -11.96
C ASP A 23 -21.54 -22.66 -13.22
N LYS A 24 -22.63 -23.44 -13.19
CA LYS A 24 -23.54 -23.60 -14.34
C LYS A 24 -24.70 -22.61 -14.39
N ILE A 25 -25.07 -22.03 -13.25
CA ILE A 25 -26.15 -21.02 -13.19
C ILE A 25 -25.63 -19.62 -13.51
N GLY A 26 -24.32 -19.38 -13.39
CA GLY A 26 -23.68 -18.09 -13.66
C GLY A 26 -23.59 -17.72 -15.14
N ASN A 27 -23.76 -18.66 -16.07
CA ASN A 27 -23.52 -18.43 -17.51
C ASN A 27 -24.77 -18.18 -18.35
N GLU A 28 -26.00 -18.18 -17.77
CA GLU A 28 -27.25 -17.95 -18.53
C GLU A 28 -28.10 -16.77 -18.02
N VAL A 29 -27.58 -15.92 -17.14
CA VAL A 29 -28.30 -14.68 -16.79
C VAL A 29 -27.79 -13.56 -17.67
N ASN A 30 -28.64 -13.20 -18.63
CA ASN A 30 -28.55 -12.09 -19.57
C ASN A 30 -27.82 -10.88 -18.99
N GLU A 31 -26.76 -10.45 -19.68
CA GLU A 31 -26.10 -9.15 -19.54
C GLU A 31 -27.08 -8.04 -19.96
N GLN A 32 -27.94 -7.58 -19.05
CA GLN A 32 -28.62 -6.31 -19.22
C GLN A 32 -27.87 -5.23 -18.45
N GLU A 33 -27.13 -4.45 -19.20
CA GLU A 33 -26.70 -3.07 -19.00
C GLU A 33 -26.39 -2.63 -17.54
N PHE A 34 -25.21 -3.01 -17.08
CA PHE A 34 -24.51 -2.19 -16.09
C PHE A 34 -23.58 -1.24 -16.84
N PRO A 35 -23.49 0.05 -16.48
CA PRO A 35 -22.54 0.95 -17.12
C PRO A 35 -21.14 0.41 -16.92
N GLN A 36 -20.48 0.05 -18.01
CA GLN A 36 -19.08 -0.32 -18.03
C GLN A 36 -18.29 0.93 -17.63
N SER A 37 -17.63 0.89 -16.50
CA SER A 37 -16.62 1.88 -16.15
C SER A 37 -15.44 1.65 -17.09
N GLU A 38 -15.33 2.48 -18.11
CA GLU A 38 -14.16 2.61 -18.97
C GLU A 38 -12.95 3.06 -18.13
N GLU A 39 -11.79 2.56 -18.55
CA GLU A 39 -10.44 2.84 -18.04
C GLU A 39 -10.08 2.17 -16.70
N VAL A 40 -9.92 0.87 -16.76
CA VAL A 40 -9.05 0.13 -15.83
C VAL A 40 -7.74 -0.16 -16.55
N LEU A 41 -6.64 0.23 -15.91
CA LEU A 41 -5.26 -0.07 -16.32
C LEU A 41 -5.11 -1.50 -16.93
N PRO A 42 -4.20 -1.72 -17.88
CA PRO A 42 -4.11 -2.93 -18.66
C PRO A 42 -3.97 -4.16 -17.75
N ARG A 43 -4.87 -5.10 -17.97
CA ARG A 43 -4.83 -6.44 -17.36
C ARG A 43 -3.50 -7.10 -17.72
N THR A 44 -2.64 -7.27 -16.75
CA THR A 44 -1.57 -8.27 -16.88
C THR A 44 -2.25 -9.64 -16.90
N GLU A 45 -2.02 -10.41 -17.96
CA GLU A 45 -2.51 -11.77 -18.11
C GLU A 45 -2.19 -12.59 -16.86
N ASP A 46 -3.18 -13.38 -16.43
CA ASP A 46 -3.13 -14.32 -15.31
C ASP A 46 -1.97 -15.33 -15.49
N LYS A 47 -0.78 -14.91 -15.08
CA LYS A 47 0.33 -15.83 -14.83
C LYS A 47 0.21 -16.24 -13.38
N GLY A 48 -0.37 -17.41 -13.18
CA GLY A 48 -0.48 -18.06 -11.89
C GLY A 48 0.78 -17.87 -11.07
N SER A 49 0.60 -17.50 -9.80
CA SER A 49 1.65 -17.21 -8.82
C SER A 49 2.56 -18.42 -8.59
N GLU A 50 3.47 -18.66 -9.51
CA GLU A 50 4.70 -19.34 -9.18
C GLU A 50 5.61 -18.28 -8.53
N TYR A 51 5.71 -18.33 -7.22
CA TYR A 51 6.81 -17.70 -6.48
C TYR A 51 8.10 -18.42 -6.89
N ILE A 52 8.58 -18.10 -8.09
CA ILE A 52 9.87 -18.57 -8.55
C ILE A 52 10.90 -17.68 -7.86
N ILE A 53 11.49 -18.20 -6.78
CA ILE A 53 12.86 -17.84 -6.42
C ILE A 53 13.72 -18.45 -7.54
N SER A 54 13.67 -17.90 -8.73
CA SER A 54 14.50 -18.34 -9.84
C SER A 54 15.68 -17.42 -9.96
N GLY A 55 16.83 -18.04 -10.03
CA GLY A 55 18.17 -17.59 -10.05
C GLY A 55 18.44 -16.25 -10.74
N SER A 56 19.53 -15.63 -10.28
CA SER A 56 20.17 -14.46 -10.83
C SER A 56 20.01 -14.30 -12.34
N VAL A 57 19.17 -13.37 -12.76
CA VAL A 57 19.17 -12.89 -14.13
C VAL A 57 20.32 -11.92 -14.24
N GLU A 58 21.46 -12.37 -14.76
CA GLU A 58 22.51 -11.49 -15.24
C GLU A 58 21.98 -10.66 -16.40
N LYS A 59 21.31 -9.57 -16.09
CA LYS A 59 20.93 -8.56 -17.06
C LYS A 59 21.60 -7.27 -16.61
N ASN A 60 22.59 -6.82 -17.41
CA ASN A 60 23.12 -5.47 -17.31
C ASN A 60 21.99 -4.53 -17.74
N ILE A 61 21.19 -4.07 -16.78
CA ILE A 61 20.08 -3.14 -17.01
C ILE A 61 20.65 -1.73 -16.79
N ASP A 62 20.52 -0.91 -17.82
CA ASP A 62 20.79 0.52 -17.69
C ASP A 62 19.76 1.12 -16.75
N LEU A 63 20.22 1.58 -15.57
CA LEU A 63 19.37 2.04 -14.49
C LEU A 63 19.24 3.56 -14.56
N THR A 64 18.04 4.02 -14.95
CA THR A 64 17.61 5.40 -14.81
C THR A 64 16.52 5.50 -13.75
N LEU A 65 16.28 6.70 -13.23
CA LEU A 65 15.23 6.90 -12.24
C LEU A 65 13.84 6.51 -12.77
N GLU A 66 13.54 6.87 -14.02
CA GLU A 66 12.28 6.58 -14.69
C GLU A 66 12.05 5.07 -14.81
N ASN A 67 13.07 4.32 -15.26
CA ASN A 67 13.00 2.86 -15.39
C ASN A 67 12.78 2.19 -14.01
N CYS A 68 13.39 2.71 -12.94
CA CYS A 68 13.17 2.20 -11.59
C CYS A 68 11.74 2.42 -11.11
N ILE A 69 11.16 3.59 -11.40
CA ILE A 69 9.78 3.91 -11.05
C ILE A 69 8.83 3.01 -11.85
N GLU A 70 9.04 2.83 -13.15
CA GLU A 70 8.22 1.96 -14.00
C GLU A 70 8.24 0.50 -13.50
N LEU A 71 9.43 -0.02 -13.19
CA LEU A 71 9.59 -1.36 -12.63
C LEU A 71 8.89 -1.50 -11.27
N ALA A 72 8.99 -0.49 -10.40
CA ALA A 72 8.33 -0.50 -9.11
C ALA A 72 6.81 -0.48 -9.25
N LEU A 73 6.26 0.35 -10.15
CA LEU A 73 4.82 0.42 -10.40
C LEU A 73 4.27 -0.89 -10.97
N GLY A 74 5.06 -1.61 -11.77
CA GLY A 74 4.66 -2.89 -12.37
C GLY A 74 4.77 -4.10 -11.44
N ASN A 75 5.74 -4.10 -10.51
CA ASN A 75 6.10 -5.31 -9.77
C ASN A 75 5.93 -5.21 -8.25
N ASN A 76 5.72 -4.01 -7.69
CA ASN A 76 5.67 -3.84 -6.24
C ASN A 76 4.45 -4.55 -5.62
N PRO A 77 4.66 -5.48 -4.64
CA PRO A 77 3.57 -6.24 -4.03
C PRO A 77 2.55 -5.37 -3.27
N GLN A 78 2.94 -4.19 -2.76
CA GLN A 78 2.03 -3.29 -2.03
C GLN A 78 0.98 -2.70 -2.97
N ILE A 79 1.37 -2.34 -4.21
CA ILE A 79 0.45 -1.86 -5.25
C ILE A 79 -0.53 -2.97 -5.64
N ASN A 80 -0.02 -4.19 -5.87
CA ASN A 80 -0.88 -5.33 -6.18
C ASN A 80 -1.86 -5.63 -5.04
N SER A 81 -1.41 -5.61 -3.78
CA SER A 81 -2.29 -5.79 -2.62
C SER A 81 -3.41 -4.75 -2.58
N ALA A 82 -3.08 -3.47 -2.75
CA ALA A 82 -4.07 -2.39 -2.77
C ALA A 82 -5.05 -2.52 -3.96
N PHE A 83 -4.58 -3.03 -5.10
CA PHE A 83 -5.44 -3.33 -6.24
C PHE A 83 -6.41 -4.47 -5.95
N GLN A 84 -5.97 -5.56 -5.29
CA GLN A 84 -6.84 -6.66 -4.87
C GLN A 84 -7.91 -6.19 -3.86
N ASP A 85 -7.60 -5.21 -3.00
CA ASP A 85 -8.60 -4.61 -2.09
C ASP A 85 -9.72 -3.89 -2.86
N ILE A 86 -9.42 -3.26 -3.99
CA ILE A 86 -10.42 -2.64 -4.87
C ILE A 86 -11.35 -3.73 -5.45
N LEU A 87 -10.79 -4.82 -5.98
CA LEU A 87 -11.58 -5.93 -6.53
C LEU A 87 -12.44 -6.61 -5.46
N ALA A 88 -11.89 -6.81 -4.26
CA ALA A 88 -12.64 -7.33 -3.12
C ALA A 88 -13.80 -6.39 -2.72
N SER A 89 -13.58 -5.08 -2.79
CA SER A 89 -14.60 -4.08 -2.48
C SER A 89 -15.72 -4.04 -3.53
N ASP A 90 -15.41 -4.21 -4.82
CA ASP A 90 -16.42 -4.36 -5.87
C ASP A 90 -17.30 -5.59 -5.63
N ALA A 91 -16.69 -6.73 -5.27
CA ALA A 91 -17.45 -7.92 -4.90
C ALA A 91 -18.38 -7.69 -3.69
N ARG A 92 -17.97 -6.87 -2.70
CA ARG A 92 -18.82 -6.51 -1.55
C ARG A 92 -20.03 -5.68 -1.95
N ILE A 93 -19.94 -4.82 -2.98
CA ILE A 93 -21.10 -4.10 -3.53
C ILE A 93 -22.11 -5.10 -4.09
N LYS A 94 -21.64 -6.08 -4.88
CA LYS A 94 -22.49 -7.13 -5.47
C LYS A 94 -23.12 -8.01 -4.39
N GLN A 95 -22.39 -8.31 -3.30
CA GLN A 95 -22.93 -9.02 -2.14
C GLN A 95 -24.12 -8.28 -1.48
N VAL A 96 -24.07 -6.95 -1.38
CA VAL A 96 -25.20 -6.18 -0.83
C VAL A 96 -26.42 -6.28 -1.74
N TRP A 97 -26.24 -6.20 -3.06
CA TRP A 97 -27.33 -6.33 -4.01
C TRP A 97 -27.98 -7.73 -4.01
N SER A 98 -27.23 -8.77 -3.57
CA SER A 98 -27.78 -10.12 -3.45
C SER A 98 -28.96 -10.22 -2.45
N ASN A 99 -29.15 -9.22 -1.57
CA ASN A 99 -30.32 -9.17 -0.68
C ASN A 99 -31.65 -9.09 -1.44
N TYR A 100 -31.67 -8.58 -2.67
CA TYR A 100 -32.86 -8.55 -3.52
C TYR A 100 -33.03 -9.82 -4.35
N PHE A 101 -32.11 -10.76 -4.33
CA PHE A 101 -32.23 -12.04 -5.02
C PHE A 101 -32.86 -13.10 -4.09
N PRO A 102 -33.54 -14.12 -4.65
CA PRO A 102 -34.06 -15.21 -3.87
C PRO A 102 -32.98 -15.92 -3.07
N GLN A 103 -33.20 -16.07 -1.77
CA GLN A 103 -32.31 -16.81 -0.88
C GLN A 103 -32.89 -18.17 -0.60
N LEU A 104 -32.16 -19.22 -0.97
CA LEU A 104 -32.55 -20.61 -0.73
C LEU A 104 -31.74 -21.14 0.44
N SER A 105 -32.42 -21.55 1.49
CA SER A 105 -31.86 -22.23 2.64
C SER A 105 -32.36 -23.65 2.74
N TRP A 106 -31.51 -24.57 3.10
CA TRP A 106 -31.81 -25.95 3.30
C TRP A 106 -31.36 -26.39 4.67
N GLN A 107 -32.26 -26.95 5.45
CA GLN A 107 -32.00 -27.50 6.77
C GLN A 107 -32.45 -28.93 6.82
N THR A 108 -31.61 -29.85 7.28
CA THR A 108 -31.96 -31.24 7.54
C THR A 108 -31.64 -31.56 8.99
N GLY A 109 -32.55 -32.29 9.63
CA GLY A 109 -32.42 -32.63 11.04
C GLY A 109 -33.58 -33.48 11.50
N TYR A 110 -33.46 -34.11 12.66
CA TYR A 110 -34.53 -34.86 13.27
C TYR A 110 -35.11 -34.09 14.46
N THR A 111 -36.35 -33.59 14.31
CA THR A 111 -37.04 -32.87 15.39
C THR A 111 -38.38 -33.54 15.65
N ARG A 112 -38.56 -33.96 16.90
CA ARG A 112 -39.86 -34.46 17.37
C ARG A 112 -40.62 -33.30 18.00
N ILE A 113 -41.77 -32.97 17.42
CA ILE A 113 -42.66 -31.93 17.93
C ILE A 113 -43.87 -32.57 18.55
N ARG A 114 -44.19 -32.20 19.79
CA ARG A 114 -45.43 -32.53 20.49
C ARG A 114 -46.18 -31.24 20.73
N GLN A 115 -47.25 -31.05 20.01
CA GLN A 115 -48.05 -29.85 20.11
C GLN A 115 -49.44 -30.17 20.70
N LEU A 116 -49.86 -29.38 21.67
CA LEU A 116 -51.24 -29.37 22.14
C LEU A 116 -52.05 -28.54 21.13
N GLN A 117 -52.95 -29.22 20.40
CA GLN A 117 -53.90 -28.52 19.57
C GLN A 117 -55.21 -28.35 20.36
N LEU A 118 -55.84 -27.18 20.20
CA LEU A 118 -57.11 -26.89 20.80
C LEU A 118 -58.11 -28.00 20.49
N SER A 119 -59.00 -28.27 21.43
CA SER A 119 -60.02 -29.32 21.41
C SER A 119 -60.78 -29.39 20.07
N ASP A 120 -61.03 -30.63 19.63
CA ASP A 120 -61.98 -30.87 18.53
C ASP A 120 -63.39 -30.37 18.89
N ALA A 121 -64.27 -30.41 17.92
CA ALA A 121 -65.70 -30.00 18.12
C ALA A 121 -66.41 -30.75 19.25
N LEU A 122 -65.78 -31.79 19.81
CA LEU A 122 -66.30 -32.63 20.95
C LEU A 122 -65.51 -32.33 22.25
N GLY A 123 -64.67 -31.27 22.29
CA GLY A 123 -63.91 -30.88 23.51
C GLY A 123 -62.76 -31.78 23.88
N ARG A 124 -62.26 -32.63 22.98
CA ARG A 124 -61.13 -33.53 23.25
C ARG A 124 -59.80 -32.87 22.90
N ASN A 125 -58.85 -32.85 23.84
CA ASN A 125 -57.48 -32.38 23.59
C ASN A 125 -56.77 -33.34 22.68
N LEU A 126 -56.42 -32.92 21.44
CA LEU A 126 -55.67 -33.70 20.49
C LEU A 126 -54.21 -33.38 20.64
N ILE A 127 -53.41 -34.41 20.94
CA ILE A 127 -51.94 -34.31 21.00
C ILE A 127 -51.39 -34.86 19.69
N PHE A 128 -50.75 -33.98 18.89
CA PHE A 128 -50.07 -34.39 17.67
C PHE A 128 -48.58 -34.55 17.94
N ASN A 129 -48.08 -35.76 17.64
CA ASN A 129 -46.65 -36.00 17.55
C ASN A 129 -46.29 -36.10 16.07
N TYR A 130 -45.35 -35.28 15.61
CA TYR A 130 -44.82 -35.40 14.28
C TYR A 130 -43.31 -35.14 14.28
N TYR A 131 -42.65 -35.64 13.25
CA TYR A 131 -41.20 -35.48 13.06
C TYR A 131 -40.97 -34.60 11.85
N VAL A 132 -40.00 -33.67 11.97
CA VAL A 132 -39.48 -32.89 10.87
C VAL A 132 -38.13 -33.42 10.51
N LEU A 133 -37.95 -33.81 9.25
CA LEU A 133 -36.69 -34.39 8.73
C LEU A 133 -35.93 -33.45 7.84
N GLY A 134 -36.62 -32.55 7.18
CA GLY A 134 -35.97 -31.57 6.31
C GLY A 134 -36.89 -30.43 5.96
N GLN A 135 -36.31 -29.29 5.71
CA GLN A 135 -36.99 -28.05 5.36
C GLN A 135 -36.19 -27.32 4.30
N VAL A 136 -36.83 -26.88 3.25
CA VAL A 136 -36.31 -25.99 2.24
C VAL A 136 -37.09 -24.69 2.33
N THR A 137 -36.36 -23.58 2.52
CA THR A 137 -36.99 -22.25 2.61
C THR A 137 -36.45 -21.38 1.49
N LEU A 138 -37.32 -20.82 0.67
CA LEU A 138 -37.06 -19.80 -0.31
C LEU A 138 -37.57 -18.48 0.23
N GLN A 139 -36.69 -17.52 0.45
CA GLN A 139 -37.05 -16.19 0.92
C GLN A 139 -36.58 -15.15 -0.08
N GLN A 140 -37.43 -14.20 -0.41
CA GLN A 140 -37.09 -13.06 -1.24
C GLN A 140 -37.58 -11.77 -0.65
N MET A 141 -36.68 -10.83 -0.48
CA MET A 141 -37.00 -9.46 -0.15
C MET A 141 -37.56 -8.75 -1.39
N LEU A 142 -38.74 -8.14 -1.26
CA LEU A 142 -39.36 -7.37 -2.34
C LEU A 142 -39.13 -5.87 -2.17
N TYR A 143 -39.17 -5.37 -0.93
CA TYR A 143 -38.98 -3.95 -0.66
C TYR A 143 -38.54 -3.69 0.79
N ASP A 144 -37.53 -2.82 0.96
CA ASP A 144 -36.92 -2.53 2.26
C ASP A 144 -36.77 -1.01 2.54
N PHE A 145 -37.59 -0.18 1.89
CA PHE A 145 -37.55 1.28 2.02
C PHE A 145 -36.16 1.90 1.78
N GLY A 146 -35.35 1.23 0.96
CA GLY A 146 -34.01 1.71 0.53
C GLY A 146 -32.91 1.46 1.55
N VAL A 147 -33.07 0.49 2.44
CA VAL A 147 -32.01 0.01 3.34
C VAL A 147 -30.87 -0.59 2.52
N THR A 148 -31.14 -1.56 1.64
CA THR A 148 -30.15 -2.20 0.77
C THR A 148 -29.51 -1.19 -0.17
N GLN A 149 -30.28 -0.26 -0.75
CA GLN A 149 -29.70 0.80 -1.60
C GLN A 149 -28.72 1.68 -0.83
N ASN A 150 -29.05 2.01 0.44
CA ASN A 150 -28.15 2.81 1.28
C ASN A 150 -26.88 2.03 1.67
N GLN A 151 -27.03 0.73 1.98
CA GLN A 151 -25.90 -0.16 2.23
C GLN A 151 -24.98 -0.26 1.00
N ALA A 152 -25.57 -0.39 -0.20
CA ALA A 152 -24.81 -0.39 -1.45
C ALA A 152 -24.09 0.94 -1.68
N THR A 153 -24.70 2.08 -1.32
CA THR A 153 -24.05 3.40 -1.38
C THR A 153 -22.85 3.47 -0.44
N ILE A 154 -22.97 2.96 0.79
CA ILE A 154 -21.85 2.86 1.73
C ILE A 154 -20.72 2.01 1.12
N LYS A 155 -21.05 0.85 0.53
CA LYS A 155 -20.04 -0.01 -0.11
C LYS A 155 -19.40 0.61 -1.36
N ARG A 156 -20.12 1.47 -2.10
CA ARG A 156 -19.53 2.26 -3.19
C ARG A 156 -18.57 3.32 -2.66
N LEU A 157 -18.89 3.98 -1.55
CA LEU A 157 -17.96 4.91 -0.91
C LEU A 157 -16.72 4.18 -0.39
N ASP A 158 -16.88 2.98 0.18
CA ASP A 158 -15.73 2.12 0.56
C ASP A 158 -14.85 1.81 -0.67
N TYR A 159 -15.46 1.47 -1.83
CA TYR A 159 -14.75 1.21 -3.09
C TYR A 159 -13.98 2.45 -3.58
N GLU A 160 -14.58 3.64 -3.56
CA GLU A 160 -13.87 4.89 -3.89
C GLU A 160 -12.76 5.20 -2.88
N GLY A 161 -12.95 4.84 -1.60
CA GLY A 161 -11.91 4.91 -0.58
C GLY A 161 -10.71 4.02 -0.90
N TYR A 162 -10.93 2.78 -1.34
CA TYR A 162 -9.85 1.88 -1.74
C TYR A 162 -9.10 2.37 -3.00
N LYS A 163 -9.82 2.94 -3.99
CA LYS A 163 -9.16 3.59 -5.14
C LYS A 163 -8.25 4.75 -4.71
N THR A 164 -8.76 5.57 -3.81
CA THR A 164 -7.99 6.71 -3.27
C THR A 164 -6.78 6.21 -2.46
N THR A 165 -6.93 5.10 -1.72
CA THR A 165 -5.84 4.45 -0.99
C THR A 165 -4.78 3.90 -1.95
N LEU A 166 -5.17 3.31 -3.08
CA LEU A 166 -4.22 2.87 -4.13
C LEU A 166 -3.37 4.04 -4.63
N THR A 167 -3.98 5.21 -4.88
CA THR A 167 -3.23 6.41 -5.27
C THR A 167 -2.20 6.82 -4.20
N ALA A 168 -2.58 6.76 -2.91
CA ALA A 168 -1.65 7.04 -1.82
C ALA A 168 -0.49 6.02 -1.77
N VAL A 169 -0.77 4.73 -1.96
CA VAL A 169 0.25 3.67 -2.04
C VAL A 169 1.19 3.88 -3.22
N ILE A 170 0.67 4.25 -4.39
CA ILE A 170 1.48 4.57 -5.58
C ILE A 170 2.44 5.72 -5.27
N ASN A 171 1.95 6.82 -4.68
CA ASN A 171 2.79 7.97 -4.31
C ASN A 171 3.88 7.58 -3.28
N ASP A 172 3.55 6.70 -2.33
CA ASP A 172 4.52 6.20 -1.35
C ASP A 172 5.60 5.33 -2.00
N VAL A 173 5.22 4.42 -2.89
CA VAL A 173 6.16 3.56 -3.64
C VAL A 173 7.07 4.40 -4.53
N ILE A 174 6.55 5.43 -5.22
CA ILE A 174 7.36 6.36 -6.02
C ILE A 174 8.39 7.07 -5.14
N TYR A 175 7.97 7.59 -3.98
CA TYR A 175 8.89 8.22 -3.03
C TYR A 175 9.97 7.26 -2.54
N GLN A 176 9.60 6.05 -2.12
CA GLN A 176 10.55 5.03 -1.65
C GLN A 176 11.53 4.63 -2.76
N THR A 177 11.08 4.54 -4.01
CA THR A 177 11.92 4.24 -5.17
C THR A 177 12.93 5.36 -5.42
N LYS A 178 12.49 6.63 -5.40
CA LYS A 178 13.36 7.80 -5.52
C LYS A 178 14.41 7.84 -4.41
N ASP A 179 14.00 7.65 -3.15
CA ASP A 179 14.92 7.63 -2.01
C ASP A 179 15.94 6.49 -2.09
N ALA A 180 15.50 5.28 -2.47
CA ALA A 180 16.40 4.15 -2.64
C ALA A 180 17.37 4.35 -3.81
N TYR A 181 16.90 4.91 -4.92
CA TYR A 181 17.73 5.23 -6.09
C TYR A 181 18.80 6.28 -5.77
N TYR A 182 18.41 7.42 -5.18
CA TYR A 182 19.38 8.44 -4.75
C TYR A 182 20.34 7.91 -3.68
N GLY A 183 19.87 7.02 -2.80
CA GLY A 183 20.71 6.31 -1.84
C GLY A 183 21.75 5.41 -2.50
N LEU A 184 21.41 4.75 -3.61
CA LEU A 184 22.35 3.96 -4.41
C LEU A 184 23.40 4.86 -5.08
N LEU A 185 22.99 5.97 -5.71
CA LEU A 185 23.92 6.93 -6.29
C LEU A 185 24.91 7.48 -5.25
N TYR A 186 24.40 7.80 -4.05
CA TYR A 186 25.22 8.23 -2.93
C TYR A 186 26.23 7.16 -2.49
N ALA A 187 25.81 5.89 -2.42
CA ALA A 187 26.70 4.79 -2.07
C ALA A 187 27.83 4.60 -3.11
N TYR A 188 27.53 4.75 -4.40
CA TYR A 188 28.55 4.73 -5.46
C TYR A 188 29.54 5.87 -5.34
N GLU A 189 29.10 7.09 -5.06
CA GLU A 189 30.00 8.23 -4.87
C GLU A 189 30.89 8.04 -3.63
N ASN A 190 30.33 7.51 -2.53
CA ASN A 190 31.12 7.17 -1.34
C ASN A 190 32.19 6.10 -1.63
N LYS A 191 31.84 5.05 -2.39
CA LYS A 191 32.81 4.03 -2.82
C LYS A 191 33.92 4.66 -3.68
N ARG A 192 33.55 5.57 -4.60
CA ARG A 192 34.52 6.28 -5.43
C ARG A 192 35.49 7.12 -4.58
N VAL A 193 34.96 7.88 -3.61
CA VAL A 193 35.81 8.67 -2.68
C VAL A 193 36.73 7.76 -1.85
N ALA A 194 36.20 6.62 -1.36
CA ALA A 194 37.01 5.66 -0.60
C ALA A 194 38.14 5.04 -1.47
N GLN A 195 37.86 4.72 -2.75
CA GLN A 195 38.88 4.22 -3.69
C GLN A 195 39.94 5.27 -3.95
N ASP A 196 39.56 6.52 -4.27
CA ASP A 196 40.47 7.64 -4.46
C ASP A 196 41.37 7.84 -3.21
N THR A 197 40.82 7.62 -2.02
CA THR A 197 41.57 7.72 -0.76
C THR A 197 42.57 6.58 -0.60
N VAL A 198 42.20 5.36 -0.97
CA VAL A 198 43.14 4.22 -0.97
C VAL A 198 44.31 4.50 -1.93
N ASP A 199 44.01 4.99 -3.15
CA ASP A 199 45.04 5.27 -4.15
C ASP A 199 46.05 6.35 -3.67
N LYS A 200 45.54 7.38 -2.97
CA LYS A 200 46.39 8.43 -2.38
C LYS A 200 47.25 7.90 -1.23
N PHE A 201 46.67 7.12 -0.31
CA PHE A 201 47.46 6.53 0.78
C PHE A 201 48.44 5.46 0.31
N GLN A 202 48.15 4.75 -0.80
CA GLN A 202 49.10 3.87 -1.45
C GLN A 202 50.30 4.70 -1.95
N LEU A 203 50.06 5.81 -2.66
CA LEU A 203 51.11 6.72 -3.11
C LEU A 203 51.95 7.24 -1.93
N PHE A 204 51.35 7.63 -0.82
CA PHE A 204 52.06 8.12 0.38
C PHE A 204 52.90 7.03 1.03
N TYR A 205 52.36 5.78 1.09
CA TYR A 205 53.15 4.64 1.57
C TYR A 205 54.39 4.37 0.70
N ASP A 206 54.20 4.36 -0.62
CA ASP A 206 55.33 4.12 -1.56
C ASP A 206 56.37 5.23 -1.46
N GLN A 207 55.98 6.50 -1.31
CA GLN A 207 56.91 7.62 -1.07
C GLN A 207 57.63 7.50 0.28
N ALA A 208 56.92 7.22 1.37
CA ALA A 208 57.52 7.05 2.70
C ALA A 208 58.56 5.90 2.69
N LYS A 209 58.24 4.81 2.01
CA LYS A 209 59.15 3.67 1.83
C LYS A 209 60.40 4.05 1.05
N ALA A 210 60.25 4.77 -0.09
CA ALA A 210 61.38 5.24 -0.89
C ALA A 210 62.28 6.20 -0.09
N PHE A 211 61.74 7.12 0.70
CA PHE A 211 62.50 8.04 1.56
C PHE A 211 63.25 7.30 2.68
N TYR A 212 62.66 6.25 3.24
CA TYR A 212 63.34 5.39 4.22
C TYR A 212 64.50 4.62 3.61
N GLU A 213 64.34 4.05 2.41
CA GLU A 213 65.40 3.29 1.71
C GLU A 213 66.64 4.13 1.38
N ILE A 214 66.46 5.42 1.14
CA ILE A 214 67.58 6.36 0.91
C ILE A 214 68.07 7.04 2.20
N GLY A 215 67.50 6.67 3.37
CA GLY A 215 67.95 7.19 4.66
C GLY A 215 67.46 8.60 5.02
N MET A 216 66.45 9.15 4.28
CA MET A 216 65.88 10.49 4.56
C MET A 216 64.87 10.50 5.67
N ASN A 217 64.08 9.41 5.83
CA ASN A 217 63.00 9.31 6.83
C ASN A 217 63.21 8.12 7.78
N PRO A 218 62.76 8.22 9.03
CA PRO A 218 62.80 7.12 10.01
C PRO A 218 61.75 6.04 9.64
N LYS A 219 61.96 4.79 10.10
CA LYS A 219 61.06 3.65 9.89
C LYS A 219 59.62 3.91 10.41
N VAL A 220 59.49 4.76 11.42
CA VAL A 220 58.18 5.10 12.00
C VAL A 220 57.23 5.73 10.97
N ASP A 221 57.75 6.53 10.03
CA ASP A 221 56.95 7.17 8.98
C ASP A 221 56.38 6.14 8.01
N VAL A 222 57.15 5.10 7.67
CA VAL A 222 56.66 3.96 6.86
C VAL A 222 55.54 3.22 7.58
N THR A 223 55.70 2.95 8.89
CA THR A 223 54.68 2.24 9.68
C THR A 223 53.40 3.05 9.80
N ILE A 224 53.49 4.38 9.97
CA ILE A 224 52.35 5.28 9.97
C ILE A 224 51.61 5.27 8.62
N ALA A 225 52.38 5.36 7.51
CA ALA A 225 51.79 5.33 6.17
C ALA A 225 51.10 3.99 5.87
N GLU A 226 51.67 2.87 6.29
CA GLU A 226 51.12 1.52 6.16
C GLU A 226 49.78 1.39 6.97
N SER A 227 49.76 1.89 8.20
CA SER A 227 48.55 1.91 9.05
C SER A 227 47.42 2.75 8.42
N ASN A 228 47.78 3.92 7.83
CA ASN A 228 46.80 4.77 7.16
C ASN A 228 46.22 4.08 5.90
N LEU A 229 47.08 3.44 5.10
CA LEU A 229 46.67 2.65 3.93
C LEU A 229 45.73 1.49 4.34
N SER A 230 46.06 0.77 5.41
CA SER A 230 45.24 -0.32 5.92
C SER A 230 43.86 0.19 6.39
N SER A 231 43.80 1.35 7.04
CA SER A 231 42.58 2.01 7.44
C SER A 231 41.72 2.44 6.23
N ALA A 232 42.34 2.98 5.17
CA ALA A 232 41.68 3.35 3.94
C ALA A 232 41.11 2.11 3.21
N LYS A 233 41.85 1.00 3.15
CA LYS A 233 41.36 -0.28 2.59
C LYS A 233 40.16 -0.81 3.36
N LEU A 234 40.14 -0.70 4.69
CA LEU A 234 39.01 -1.09 5.51
C LEU A 234 37.75 -0.25 5.17
N LYS A 235 37.91 1.08 5.04
CA LYS A 235 36.81 1.97 4.61
C LYS A 235 36.27 1.61 3.22
N LEU A 236 37.16 1.26 2.28
CA LEU A 236 36.73 0.82 0.94
C LEU A 236 35.87 -0.45 0.99
N ILE A 237 36.28 -1.44 1.81
CA ILE A 237 35.48 -2.66 2.01
C ILE A 237 34.07 -2.32 2.57
N GLN A 238 34.01 -1.38 3.53
CA GLN A 238 32.73 -0.92 4.09
C GLN A 238 31.87 -0.20 3.05
N ALA A 239 32.49 0.66 2.22
CA ALA A 239 31.81 1.38 1.14
C ALA A 239 31.30 0.43 0.04
N ASP A 240 32.05 -0.62 -0.29
CA ASP A 240 31.63 -1.65 -1.24
C ASP A 240 30.40 -2.42 -0.72
N ASN A 241 30.42 -2.80 0.55
CA ASN A 241 29.26 -3.42 1.18
C ASN A 241 28.04 -2.48 1.24
N ALA A 242 28.24 -1.18 1.44
CA ALA A 242 27.17 -0.19 1.43
C ALA A 242 26.48 -0.10 0.05
N VAL A 243 27.23 -0.23 -1.05
CA VAL A 243 26.67 -0.33 -2.41
C VAL A 243 25.78 -1.57 -2.53
N ASN A 244 26.25 -2.73 -2.07
CA ASN A 244 25.48 -3.99 -2.14
C ASN A 244 24.18 -3.89 -1.33
N LEU A 245 24.22 -3.26 -0.16
CA LEU A 245 23.01 -3.01 0.66
C LEU A 245 22.04 -2.04 -0.03
N ALA A 246 22.55 -0.99 -0.69
CA ALA A 246 21.72 -0.05 -1.44
C ALA A 246 21.06 -0.71 -2.65
N ILE A 247 21.77 -1.59 -3.37
CA ILE A 247 21.18 -2.42 -4.44
C ILE A 247 20.07 -3.30 -3.89
N ALA A 248 20.31 -3.99 -2.77
CA ALA A 248 19.28 -4.84 -2.14
C ALA A 248 18.06 -4.04 -1.71
N LYS A 249 18.23 -2.83 -1.15
CA LYS A 249 17.12 -1.91 -0.80
C LYS A 249 16.32 -1.52 -2.04
N LEU A 250 16.99 -1.15 -3.14
CA LEU A 250 16.34 -0.75 -4.39
C LEU A 250 15.56 -1.93 -5.01
N ASN A 251 16.15 -3.12 -5.07
CA ASN A 251 15.48 -4.34 -5.55
C ASN A 251 14.21 -4.63 -4.75
N ASN A 252 14.26 -4.51 -3.43
CA ASN A 252 13.11 -4.73 -2.57
C ASN A 252 11.97 -3.74 -2.85
N VAL A 253 12.28 -2.47 -3.05
CA VAL A 253 11.29 -1.45 -3.36
C VAL A 253 10.71 -1.63 -4.77
N MET A 254 11.53 -1.99 -5.74
CA MET A 254 11.08 -2.30 -7.10
C MET A 254 10.27 -3.62 -7.19
N GLY A 255 10.31 -4.47 -6.15
CA GLY A 255 9.64 -5.76 -6.17
C GLY A 255 10.25 -6.76 -7.15
N VAL A 256 11.52 -6.57 -7.51
CA VAL A 256 12.24 -7.47 -8.43
C VAL A 256 13.13 -8.43 -7.64
N PRO A 257 13.31 -9.69 -8.12
CA PRO A 257 14.24 -10.62 -7.50
C PRO A 257 15.68 -10.12 -7.68
N PHE A 258 16.59 -10.64 -6.84
CA PHE A 258 17.98 -10.23 -6.73
C PHE A 258 18.69 -9.99 -8.07
N ILE A 259 18.93 -8.73 -8.39
CA ILE A 259 19.83 -8.30 -9.46
C ILE A 259 21.11 -7.83 -8.77
N ASP A 260 22.22 -8.49 -9.05
CA ASP A 260 23.47 -8.24 -8.34
C ASP A 260 24.21 -6.99 -8.82
N LYS A 261 24.00 -6.58 -10.08
CA LYS A 261 24.71 -5.45 -10.68
C LYS A 261 23.81 -4.65 -11.60
N TYR A 262 23.91 -3.34 -11.45
CA TYR A 262 23.28 -2.36 -12.32
C TYR A 262 24.34 -1.50 -13.01
N ASN A 263 24.09 -1.16 -14.28
CA ASN A 263 24.84 -0.10 -14.96
C ASN A 263 24.13 1.23 -14.66
N VAL A 264 24.65 1.99 -13.70
CA VAL A 264 24.03 3.27 -13.29
C VAL A 264 24.47 4.35 -14.28
N MET A 265 23.49 4.91 -14.99
CA MET A 265 23.71 5.94 -16.03
C MET A 265 23.72 7.34 -15.46
N ASP A 266 22.96 7.59 -14.39
CA ASP A 266 22.78 8.92 -13.81
C ASP A 266 23.89 9.27 -12.81
N LYS A 267 24.10 10.57 -12.65
CA LYS A 267 24.94 11.13 -11.59
C LYS A 267 24.05 11.89 -10.59
N LEU A 268 24.45 11.83 -9.33
CA LEU A 268 23.80 12.62 -8.30
C LEU A 268 24.02 14.12 -8.58
N GLN A 269 22.96 14.83 -8.95
CA GLN A 269 23.02 16.25 -9.34
C GLN A 269 22.06 17.10 -8.51
N TYR A 270 22.41 18.36 -8.37
CA TYR A 270 21.55 19.37 -7.75
C TYR A 270 20.68 20.04 -8.82
N GLN A 271 19.36 19.85 -8.72
CA GLN A 271 18.37 20.52 -9.55
C GLN A 271 17.49 21.38 -8.64
N PRO A 272 17.62 22.71 -8.66
CA PRO A 272 16.85 23.57 -7.77
C PRO A 272 15.35 23.47 -8.09
N LEU A 273 14.54 23.39 -7.04
CA LEU A 273 13.09 23.48 -7.12
C LEU A 273 12.67 24.87 -6.65
N ASN A 274 11.92 25.59 -7.50
CA ASN A 274 11.36 26.91 -7.20
C ASN A 274 9.85 26.77 -6.92
N LEU A 275 9.52 26.34 -5.71
CA LEU A 275 8.14 26.23 -5.24
C LEU A 275 7.98 27.06 -3.97
N THR A 276 6.90 27.85 -3.90
CA THR A 276 6.56 28.59 -2.68
C THR A 276 5.76 27.68 -1.73
N PHE A 277 5.81 27.99 -0.42
CA PHE A 277 5.02 27.24 0.56
C PHE A 277 3.51 27.27 0.26
N ASN A 278 2.97 28.43 -0.10
CA ASN A 278 1.55 28.57 -0.43
C ASN A 278 1.19 27.75 -1.67
N GLY A 279 2.03 27.81 -2.73
CA GLY A 279 1.84 26.95 -3.90
C GLY A 279 1.84 25.46 -3.58
N ALA A 280 2.74 25.00 -2.69
CA ALA A 280 2.74 23.61 -2.21
C ALA A 280 1.43 23.24 -1.50
N VAL A 281 0.89 24.12 -0.67
CA VAL A 281 -0.40 23.90 0.03
C VAL A 281 -1.57 23.86 -0.95
N ASP A 282 -1.59 24.73 -1.96
CA ASP A 282 -2.69 24.78 -2.93
C ASP A 282 -2.72 23.54 -3.81
N ILE A 283 -1.55 23.09 -4.30
CA ILE A 283 -1.44 21.82 -5.03
C ILE A 283 -1.90 20.64 -4.15
N ALA A 284 -1.48 20.62 -2.89
CA ALA A 284 -1.84 19.52 -1.97
C ALA A 284 -3.34 19.44 -1.70
N ARG A 285 -4.06 20.56 -1.67
CA ARG A 285 -5.53 20.55 -1.49
C ARG A 285 -6.25 19.79 -2.59
N GLU A 286 -5.73 19.82 -3.82
CA GLU A 286 -6.33 19.16 -4.97
C GLU A 286 -5.81 17.73 -5.17
N ALA A 287 -4.51 17.52 -4.92
CA ALA A 287 -3.83 16.29 -5.29
C ALA A 287 -3.73 15.24 -4.16
N ARG A 288 -3.89 15.65 -2.88
CA ARG A 288 -3.66 14.75 -1.72
C ARG A 288 -4.78 13.72 -1.57
N PRO A 289 -4.48 12.42 -1.77
CA PRO A 289 -5.49 11.38 -1.64
C PRO A 289 -6.05 11.24 -0.22
N GLU A 290 -5.28 11.57 0.82
CA GLU A 290 -5.73 11.48 2.20
C GLU A 290 -6.82 12.50 2.55
N LEU A 291 -6.83 13.68 1.89
CA LEU A 291 -7.93 14.65 2.03
C LEU A 291 -9.22 14.08 1.44
N LYS A 292 -9.14 13.55 0.22
CA LYS A 292 -10.28 12.90 -0.43
C LYS A 292 -10.78 11.70 0.37
N LEU A 293 -9.88 10.91 0.95
CA LEU A 293 -10.25 9.77 1.82
C LEU A 293 -10.97 10.25 3.08
N ALA A 294 -10.55 11.37 3.68
CA ALA A 294 -11.23 11.94 4.84
C ALA A 294 -12.66 12.40 4.50
N GLU A 295 -12.87 13.02 3.33
CA GLU A 295 -14.21 13.39 2.83
C GLU A 295 -15.10 12.15 2.59
N ILE A 296 -14.55 11.10 1.98
CA ILE A 296 -15.26 9.83 1.78
C ILE A 296 -15.69 9.22 3.13
N LYS A 297 -14.84 9.25 4.16
CA LYS A 297 -15.19 8.77 5.51
C LYS A 297 -16.30 9.56 6.14
N VAL A 298 -16.29 10.87 6.00
CA VAL A 298 -17.37 11.75 6.49
C VAL A 298 -18.69 11.42 5.79
N GLU A 299 -18.69 11.26 4.46
CA GLU A 299 -19.89 10.90 3.73
C GLU A 299 -20.37 9.47 4.05
N THR A 300 -19.45 8.52 4.26
CA THR A 300 -19.78 7.16 4.73
C THR A 300 -20.49 7.21 6.09
N ALA A 301 -20.03 8.02 7.03
CA ALA A 301 -20.68 8.21 8.32
C ALA A 301 -22.06 8.87 8.18
N ASN A 302 -22.22 9.85 7.27
CA ASN A 302 -23.50 10.46 6.94
C ASN A 302 -24.49 9.44 6.35
N GLN A 303 -24.04 8.59 5.42
CA GLN A 303 -24.85 7.52 4.86
C GLN A 303 -25.19 6.46 5.92
N THR A 304 -24.30 6.18 6.85
CA THR A 304 -24.56 5.29 8.00
C THR A 304 -25.65 5.89 8.91
N LEU A 305 -25.62 7.18 9.17
CA LEU A 305 -26.70 7.86 9.92
C LEU A 305 -28.06 7.75 9.20
N LYS A 306 -28.07 7.90 7.86
CA LYS A 306 -29.27 7.70 7.04
C LYS A 306 -29.73 6.25 7.09
N LEU A 307 -28.81 5.28 7.05
CA LEU A 307 -29.10 3.86 7.15
C LEU A 307 -29.78 3.52 8.48
N VAL A 308 -29.25 3.99 9.61
CA VAL A 308 -29.85 3.79 10.94
C VAL A 308 -31.29 4.34 10.99
N LYS A 309 -31.56 5.51 10.39
CA LYS A 309 -32.92 6.04 10.31
C LYS A 309 -33.84 5.18 9.45
N LYS A 310 -33.31 4.58 8.35
CA LYS A 310 -34.08 3.72 7.45
C LYS A 310 -34.36 2.33 8.03
N SER A 311 -33.49 1.81 8.91
CA SER A 311 -33.66 0.48 9.51
C SER A 311 -34.91 0.33 10.37
N PHE A 312 -35.61 1.44 10.70
CA PHE A 312 -36.87 1.42 11.44
C PHE A 312 -38.12 1.33 10.56
N TYR A 313 -37.99 1.35 9.24
CA TYR A 313 -39.10 1.07 8.33
C TYR A 313 -39.31 -0.43 8.19
N PRO A 314 -40.57 -0.85 7.90
CA PRO A 314 -40.85 -2.27 7.69
C PRO A 314 -40.19 -2.79 6.43
N THR A 315 -40.01 -4.12 6.35
CA THR A 315 -39.55 -4.80 5.14
C THR A 315 -40.66 -5.71 4.60
N LEU A 316 -40.82 -5.73 3.28
CA LEU A 316 -41.75 -6.60 2.58
C LEU A 316 -40.98 -7.77 1.97
N SER A 317 -41.36 -9.00 2.35
CA SER A 317 -40.73 -10.23 1.82
C SER A 317 -41.80 -11.25 1.44
N VAL A 318 -41.41 -12.15 0.54
CA VAL A 318 -42.15 -13.38 0.25
C VAL A 318 -41.33 -14.55 0.73
N GLU A 319 -41.99 -15.50 1.38
CA GLU A 319 -41.32 -16.73 1.84
C GLU A 319 -42.16 -17.94 1.38
N GLY A 320 -41.45 -18.90 0.79
CA GLY A 320 -41.95 -20.22 0.46
C GLY A 320 -41.20 -21.28 1.25
N GLN A 321 -41.88 -22.16 1.92
CA GLN A 321 -41.28 -23.22 2.71
C GLN A 321 -41.82 -24.58 2.30
N LEU A 322 -40.95 -25.51 2.03
CA LEU A 322 -41.27 -26.92 1.83
C LEU A 322 -40.71 -27.72 3.02
N GLN A 323 -41.58 -28.49 3.68
CA GLN A 323 -41.22 -29.29 4.85
C GLN A 323 -41.50 -30.77 4.60
N ILE A 324 -40.58 -31.64 4.98
CA ILE A 324 -40.70 -33.08 4.90
C ILE A 324 -40.75 -33.64 6.32
N GLY A 325 -41.77 -34.42 6.62
CA GLY A 325 -41.96 -34.98 7.96
C GLY A 325 -43.14 -35.92 8.06
N GLY A 326 -43.67 -36.17 9.26
CA GLY A 326 -44.85 -37.00 9.47
C GLY A 326 -44.91 -37.68 10.84
N LYS A 327 -45.93 -38.51 11.04
CA LYS A 327 -46.10 -39.31 12.28
C LYS A 327 -45.07 -40.45 12.40
N SER A 328 -44.58 -40.94 11.29
CA SER A 328 -43.50 -41.90 11.13
C SER A 328 -42.58 -41.40 10.02
N TRP A 329 -41.39 -41.95 9.87
CA TRP A 329 -40.34 -41.55 8.97
C TRP A 329 -40.82 -41.03 7.59
N ALA A 330 -40.53 -39.75 7.26
CA ALA A 330 -40.71 -39.09 5.95
C ALA A 330 -42.06 -39.40 5.25
N SER A 331 -43.15 -39.60 5.99
CA SER A 331 -44.44 -40.08 5.43
C SER A 331 -45.20 -38.98 4.68
N ASN A 332 -44.95 -37.73 4.96
CA ASN A 332 -45.68 -36.58 4.43
C ASN A 332 -44.77 -35.43 4.07
N HIS A 333 -45.27 -34.57 3.20
CA HIS A 333 -44.66 -33.26 2.89
C HIS A 333 -45.77 -32.18 3.01
N GLY A 334 -45.32 -31.01 3.42
CA GLY A 334 -46.17 -29.81 3.49
C GLY A 334 -45.44 -28.63 2.88
N TYR A 335 -46.19 -27.67 2.41
CA TYR A 335 -45.67 -26.40 1.97
C TYR A 335 -46.48 -25.24 2.53
N ASN A 336 -45.84 -24.11 2.71
CA ASN A 336 -46.48 -22.83 2.92
C ASN A 336 -45.85 -21.77 2.01
N VAL A 337 -46.64 -20.82 1.55
CA VAL A 337 -46.19 -19.64 0.82
C VAL A 337 -46.94 -18.45 1.39
N GLY A 338 -46.21 -17.39 1.72
CA GLY A 338 -46.82 -16.19 2.29
C GLY A 338 -46.02 -14.92 1.97
N GLY A 339 -46.74 -13.82 1.94
CA GLY A 339 -46.14 -12.49 1.92
C GLY A 339 -46.13 -11.93 3.35
N TYR A 340 -44.99 -11.37 3.75
CA TYR A 340 -44.76 -10.86 5.10
C TYR A 340 -44.35 -9.40 5.07
N LEU A 341 -45.04 -8.58 5.85
CA LEU A 341 -44.63 -7.23 6.16
C LEU A 341 -44.03 -7.24 7.58
N ASN A 342 -42.70 -7.23 7.65
CA ASN A 342 -42.00 -7.34 8.91
C ASN A 342 -41.68 -5.95 9.47
N PHE A 343 -42.24 -5.64 10.62
CA PHE A 343 -41.93 -4.42 11.35
C PHE A 343 -40.77 -4.69 12.32
N PRO A 344 -39.75 -3.83 12.38
CA PRO A 344 -38.70 -3.94 13.40
C PRO A 344 -39.30 -3.72 14.78
N THR A 345 -38.65 -4.22 15.83
CA THR A 345 -39.08 -4.01 17.21
C THR A 345 -39.18 -2.52 17.52
N VAL A 346 -40.34 -2.02 17.78
CA VAL A 346 -40.59 -0.59 18.11
C VAL A 346 -40.24 -0.34 19.58
N ASN A 347 -38.99 0.13 19.83
CA ASN A 347 -38.59 0.64 21.12
C ASN A 347 -38.10 2.09 20.94
N GLY A 348 -38.93 3.05 21.26
CA GLY A 348 -38.64 4.46 21.01
C GLY A 348 -37.37 4.97 21.74
N MET A 349 -36.99 4.38 22.87
CA MET A 349 -35.77 4.75 23.58
C MET A 349 -34.53 4.18 22.85
N LEU A 350 -34.60 2.95 22.37
CA LEU A 350 -33.55 2.30 21.56
C LEU A 350 -33.31 3.11 20.30
N ILE A 351 -34.37 3.31 19.49
CA ILE A 351 -34.31 4.05 18.23
C ILE A 351 -33.69 5.44 18.40
N ARG A 352 -34.13 6.19 19.40
CA ARG A 352 -33.64 7.52 19.68
C ARG A 352 -32.13 7.52 20.00
N ASN A 353 -31.67 6.53 20.76
CA ASN A 353 -30.26 6.46 21.16
C ASN A 353 -29.36 5.94 20.03
N GLU A 354 -29.82 5.00 19.20
CA GLU A 354 -29.07 4.57 17.98
C GLU A 354 -28.89 5.71 16.98
N ILE A 355 -29.94 6.54 16.78
CA ILE A 355 -29.80 7.73 15.91
C ILE A 355 -28.85 8.75 16.51
N LYS A 356 -28.87 8.94 17.86
CA LYS A 356 -27.93 9.84 18.53
C LYS A 356 -26.50 9.32 18.42
N GLU A 357 -26.29 8.02 18.63
CA GLU A 357 -25.00 7.37 18.47
C GLU A 357 -24.46 7.59 17.06
N ALA A 358 -25.23 7.27 16.02
CA ALA A 358 -24.84 7.47 14.63
C ALA A 358 -24.54 8.95 14.32
N ARG A 359 -25.24 9.88 14.95
CA ARG A 359 -24.95 11.32 14.82
C ARG A 359 -23.61 11.69 15.45
N TYR A 360 -23.34 11.21 16.68
CA TYR A 360 -22.05 11.48 17.33
C TYR A 360 -20.88 10.85 16.59
N LEU A 361 -21.08 9.68 15.96
CA LEU A 361 -20.08 9.07 15.08
C LEU A 361 -19.83 9.91 13.82
N TYR A 362 -20.87 10.50 13.22
CA TYR A 362 -20.72 11.45 12.13
C TYR A 362 -19.95 12.71 12.56
N ASP A 363 -20.32 13.32 13.70
CA ASP A 363 -19.62 14.49 14.25
C ASP A 363 -18.15 14.17 14.58
N LYS A 364 -17.86 12.95 15.03
CA LYS A 364 -16.49 12.44 15.25
C LYS A 364 -15.72 12.39 13.93
N GLU A 365 -16.32 11.90 12.84
CA GLU A 365 -15.61 11.83 11.54
C GLU A 365 -15.35 13.23 10.96
N LEU A 366 -16.22 14.21 11.20
CA LEU A 366 -15.94 15.62 10.87
C LEU A 366 -14.71 16.15 11.62
N ALA A 367 -14.58 15.87 12.92
CA ALA A 367 -13.41 16.25 13.68
C ALA A 367 -12.14 15.53 13.23
N ASN A 368 -12.25 14.24 12.85
CA ASN A 368 -11.15 13.47 12.30
C ASN A 368 -10.68 14.04 10.94
N ALA A 369 -11.60 14.46 10.07
CA ALA A 369 -11.27 15.10 8.80
C ALA A 369 -10.51 16.40 9.00
N GLN A 370 -10.94 17.23 9.96
CA GLN A 370 -10.22 18.46 10.31
C GLN A 370 -8.83 18.19 10.89
N ASN A 371 -8.70 17.16 11.72
CA ASN A 371 -7.39 16.74 12.24
C ASN A 371 -6.48 16.25 11.10
N THR A 372 -7.00 15.51 10.12
CA THR A 372 -6.26 15.09 8.94
C THR A 372 -5.76 16.28 8.13
N GLN A 373 -6.60 17.31 7.92
CA GLN A 373 -6.17 18.55 7.26
C GLN A 373 -5.02 19.23 8.00
N ASN A 374 -5.11 19.34 9.32
CA ASN A 374 -4.06 19.94 10.14
C ASN A 374 -2.74 19.14 10.08
N GLN A 375 -2.84 17.79 10.09
CA GLN A 375 -1.68 16.92 9.97
C GLN A 375 -1.00 17.06 8.60
N ILE A 376 -1.77 17.11 7.52
CA ILE A 376 -1.24 17.30 6.17
C ILE A 376 -0.56 18.67 6.04
N TYR A 377 -1.17 19.73 6.58
CA TYR A 377 -0.56 21.05 6.60
C TYR A 377 0.80 21.03 7.31
N LEU A 378 0.87 20.39 8.48
CA LEU A 378 2.12 20.23 9.22
C LEU A 378 3.16 19.39 8.45
N GLU A 379 2.72 18.33 7.76
CA GLU A 379 3.59 17.47 6.93
C GLU A 379 4.21 18.27 5.79
N ILE A 380 3.40 19.06 5.07
CA ILE A 380 3.87 19.94 3.99
C ILE A 380 4.86 20.97 4.54
N GLN A 381 4.55 21.59 5.69
CA GLN A 381 5.44 22.56 6.30
C GLN A 381 6.80 21.96 6.69
N ASN A 382 6.78 20.77 7.28
CA ASN A 382 8.01 20.07 7.64
C ASN A 382 8.83 19.67 6.42
N ALA A 383 8.18 19.15 5.37
CA ALA A 383 8.85 18.77 4.13
C ALA A 383 9.45 20.00 3.41
N PHE A 384 8.71 21.10 3.38
CA PHE A 384 9.17 22.36 2.78
C PHE A 384 10.37 22.95 3.53
N LEU A 385 10.30 23.05 4.85
CA LEU A 385 11.40 23.57 5.67
C LEU A 385 12.66 22.68 5.57
N LYS A 386 12.46 21.36 5.51
CA LYS A 386 13.56 20.41 5.29
C LYS A 386 14.22 20.62 3.93
N LEU A 387 13.43 20.78 2.86
CA LEU A 387 13.97 21.07 1.53
C LEU A 387 14.74 22.40 1.51
N GLU A 388 14.20 23.46 2.13
CA GLU A 388 14.86 24.76 2.21
C GLU A 388 16.17 24.68 2.99
N GLU A 389 16.19 23.97 4.10
CA GLU A 389 17.42 23.69 4.86
C GLU A 389 18.48 23.03 3.96
N LYS A 390 18.10 21.92 3.25
CA LYS A 390 19.03 21.20 2.40
C LYS A 390 19.49 22.01 1.19
N LYS A 391 18.60 22.82 0.61
CA LYS A 391 18.93 23.79 -0.43
C LYS A 391 20.02 24.76 0.03
N ASN A 392 19.89 25.31 1.23
CA ASN A 392 20.84 26.29 1.79
C ASN A 392 22.17 25.64 2.23
N GLN A 393 22.20 24.35 2.56
CA GLN A 393 23.41 23.60 2.88
C GLN A 393 24.30 23.35 1.66
N MET A 394 23.72 23.24 0.43
CA MET A 394 24.47 22.89 -0.78
C MET A 394 25.63 23.82 -1.09
N PRO A 395 25.46 25.16 -1.18
CA PRO A 395 26.56 26.06 -1.53
C PRO A 395 27.68 26.03 -0.45
N VAL A 396 27.32 25.84 0.81
CA VAL A 396 28.27 25.73 1.93
C VAL A 396 29.11 24.46 1.82
N ALA A 397 28.47 23.32 1.58
CA ALA A 397 29.16 22.03 1.40
C ALA A 397 30.10 22.07 0.16
N LEU A 398 29.65 22.67 -0.95
CA LEU A 398 30.49 22.82 -2.14
C LEU A 398 31.72 23.71 -1.87
N LEU A 399 31.55 24.84 -1.14
CA LEU A 399 32.65 25.70 -0.74
C LEU A 399 33.66 24.97 0.16
N GLN A 400 33.13 24.17 1.12
CA GLN A 400 33.99 23.34 1.99
C GLN A 400 34.82 22.34 1.21
N VAL A 401 34.28 21.69 0.18
CA VAL A 401 35.06 20.80 -0.71
C VAL A 401 36.18 21.58 -1.41
N LYS A 402 35.86 22.77 -1.94
CA LYS A 402 36.88 23.61 -2.63
C LYS A 402 38.04 23.99 -1.69
N GLN A 403 37.70 24.47 -0.48
CA GLN A 403 38.70 24.88 0.53
C GLN A 403 39.52 23.69 1.02
N ALA A 404 38.89 22.55 1.30
CA ALA A 404 39.58 21.35 1.75
C ALA A 404 40.49 20.76 0.65
N LYS A 405 40.07 20.84 -0.63
CA LYS A 405 40.90 20.44 -1.78
C LYS A 405 42.14 21.31 -1.89
N GLU A 406 41.99 22.62 -1.83
CA GLU A 406 43.11 23.57 -1.89
C GLU A 406 44.10 23.33 -0.74
N ASN A 407 43.62 23.16 0.48
CA ASN A 407 44.47 22.83 1.64
C ASN A 407 45.23 21.52 1.43
N TYR A 408 44.55 20.47 0.92
CA TYR A 408 45.23 19.22 0.58
C TYR A 408 46.32 19.38 -0.48
N GLU A 409 46.02 20.12 -1.56
CA GLU A 409 47.00 20.35 -2.65
C GLU A 409 48.24 21.11 -2.14
N LEU A 410 48.06 22.12 -1.30
CA LEU A 410 49.15 22.87 -0.67
C LEU A 410 49.96 21.96 0.30
N SER A 411 49.29 21.21 1.17
CA SER A 411 49.98 20.29 2.10
C SER A 411 50.77 19.19 1.35
N TYR A 412 50.20 18.68 0.27
CA TYR A 412 50.87 17.68 -0.58
C TYR A 412 52.10 18.28 -1.29
N GLY A 413 52.01 19.52 -1.81
CA GLY A 413 53.12 20.23 -2.40
C GLY A 413 54.28 20.42 -1.42
N ARG A 414 54.00 20.90 -0.19
CA ARG A 414 54.99 21.07 0.88
C ARG A 414 55.60 19.74 1.34
N TYR A 415 54.79 18.68 1.45
CA TYR A 415 55.31 17.34 1.79
C TYR A 415 56.31 16.81 0.76
N ARG A 416 56.06 17.03 -0.54
CA ARG A 416 56.96 16.61 -1.61
C ARG A 416 58.33 17.26 -1.56
N VAL A 417 58.41 18.48 -1.03
CA VAL A 417 59.69 19.21 -0.90
C VAL A 417 60.30 19.08 0.52
N GLY A 418 59.68 18.25 1.38
CA GLY A 418 60.17 17.98 2.74
C GLY A 418 59.85 19.06 3.79
N GLU A 419 58.93 20.00 3.47
CA GLU A 419 58.55 21.11 4.36
C GLU A 419 57.30 20.81 5.21
N ALA A 420 56.56 19.74 4.94
CA ALA A 420 55.42 19.31 5.72
C ALA A 420 55.61 17.91 6.32
N SER A 421 55.00 17.65 7.49
CA SER A 421 55.06 16.34 8.13
C SER A 421 54.07 15.35 7.47
N PRO A 422 54.31 14.02 7.57
CA PRO A 422 53.33 13.00 7.15
C PRO A 422 51.97 13.16 7.82
N THR A 423 51.96 13.64 9.06
CA THR A 423 50.69 13.87 9.82
C THR A 423 49.89 15.05 9.24
N GLU A 424 50.55 16.16 8.89
CA GLU A 424 49.90 17.31 8.25
C GLU A 424 49.24 16.92 6.92
N LEU A 425 49.94 16.14 6.09
CA LEU A 425 49.42 15.63 4.84
C LEU A 425 48.23 14.69 5.04
N LYS A 426 48.33 13.76 5.99
CA LYS A 426 47.23 12.86 6.36
C LYS A 426 46.00 13.65 6.81
N ASP A 427 46.18 14.61 7.69
CA ASP A 427 45.04 15.38 8.26
C ASP A 427 44.34 16.22 7.18
N SER A 428 45.12 16.82 6.25
CA SER A 428 44.55 17.53 5.09
C SER A 428 43.80 16.59 4.13
N GLN A 429 44.33 15.36 3.90
CA GLN A 429 43.66 14.35 3.09
C GLN A 429 42.33 13.90 3.73
N ILE A 430 42.30 13.63 5.05
CA ILE A 430 41.08 13.26 5.76
C ILE A 430 40.06 14.40 5.75
N MET A 431 40.51 15.66 5.88
CA MET A 431 39.64 16.83 5.76
C MET A 431 39.00 16.91 4.38
N TYR A 432 39.76 16.66 3.33
CA TYR A 432 39.24 16.66 1.95
C TYR A 432 38.28 15.49 1.71
N GLU A 433 38.58 14.27 2.17
CA GLU A 433 37.70 13.10 2.13
C GLU A 433 36.34 13.42 2.82
N ASN A 434 36.40 13.94 4.07
CA ASN A 434 35.21 14.27 4.81
C ASN A 434 34.37 15.37 4.14
N ALA A 435 34.99 16.38 3.55
CA ALA A 435 34.30 17.41 2.79
C ALA A 435 33.56 16.84 1.57
N GLN A 436 34.21 15.92 0.82
CA GLN A 436 33.56 15.23 -0.31
C GLN A 436 32.36 14.38 0.15
N LEU A 437 32.52 13.59 1.21
CA LEU A 437 31.43 12.78 1.78
C LEU A 437 30.26 13.65 2.24
N THR A 438 30.54 14.79 2.91
CA THR A 438 29.53 15.77 3.33
C THR A 438 28.79 16.36 2.14
N TYR A 439 29.49 16.69 1.05
CA TYR A 439 28.87 17.21 -0.17
C TYR A 439 27.93 16.18 -0.83
N TYR A 440 28.39 14.92 -0.99
CA TYR A 440 27.53 13.88 -1.57
C TYR A 440 26.36 13.51 -0.67
N ALA A 441 26.55 13.56 0.65
CA ALA A 441 25.45 13.41 1.59
C ALA A 441 24.41 14.54 1.44
N ALA A 442 24.87 15.81 1.31
CA ALA A 442 23.98 16.93 1.08
C ALA A 442 23.21 16.83 -0.24
N LEU A 443 23.85 16.34 -1.32
CA LEU A 443 23.16 16.07 -2.60
C LEU A 443 22.08 15.01 -2.46
N TYR A 444 22.39 13.89 -1.80
CA TYR A 444 21.41 12.85 -1.52
C TYR A 444 20.25 13.37 -0.69
N GLU A 445 20.54 14.05 0.42
CA GLU A 445 19.53 14.57 1.33
C GLU A 445 18.63 15.60 0.67
N TYR A 446 19.17 16.44 -0.22
CA TYR A 446 18.39 17.40 -1.00
C TYR A 446 17.41 16.68 -1.95
N ASN A 447 17.90 15.72 -2.75
CA ASN A 447 17.04 14.97 -3.68
C ASN A 447 15.98 14.12 -2.94
N SER A 448 16.35 13.53 -1.80
CA SER A 448 15.40 12.81 -0.94
C SER A 448 14.37 13.76 -0.32
N ALA A 449 14.77 14.97 0.11
CA ALA A 449 13.85 15.99 0.62
C ALA A 449 12.92 16.53 -0.47
N LYS A 450 13.40 16.71 -1.72
CA LYS A 450 12.59 17.07 -2.88
C LYS A 450 11.53 15.99 -3.12
N ALA A 451 11.92 14.72 -3.21
CA ALA A 451 10.98 13.62 -3.35
C ALA A 451 9.98 13.51 -2.16
N GLY A 452 10.44 13.83 -0.94
CA GLY A 452 9.59 13.91 0.25
C GLY A 452 8.55 15.02 0.17
N LEU A 453 8.89 16.19 -0.40
CA LEU A 453 7.95 17.27 -0.64
C LEU A 453 6.94 16.90 -1.73
N GLU A 454 7.37 16.28 -2.83
CA GLU A 454 6.49 15.76 -3.88
C GLU A 454 5.44 14.79 -3.33
N LYS A 455 5.86 13.86 -2.46
CA LYS A 455 4.94 12.98 -1.73
C LYS A 455 4.01 13.78 -0.82
N ALA A 456 4.52 14.75 -0.05
CA ALA A 456 3.73 15.57 0.86
C ALA A 456 2.70 16.45 0.14
N VAL A 457 2.96 16.84 -1.08
CA VAL A 457 2.03 17.58 -1.96
C VAL A 457 1.07 16.63 -2.71
N GLY A 458 1.42 15.35 -2.84
CA GLY A 458 0.59 14.34 -3.52
C GLY A 458 0.71 14.33 -5.04
N LYS A 459 1.62 15.13 -5.61
CA LYS A 459 1.87 15.23 -7.05
C LYS A 459 3.38 15.12 -7.32
N ASN A 460 3.75 14.38 -8.37
CA ASN A 460 5.12 14.37 -8.88
C ASN A 460 5.39 15.71 -9.58
N ILE A 461 6.26 16.54 -9.02
CA ILE A 461 6.68 17.80 -9.62
C ILE A 461 7.88 17.50 -10.52
N ILE A 462 7.62 17.04 -11.75
CA ILE A 462 8.68 16.54 -12.63
C ILE A 462 9.35 17.65 -13.44
N THR A 463 8.70 18.80 -13.71
CA THR A 463 9.29 19.87 -14.54
C THR A 463 8.88 21.27 -14.11
N ASP A 464 9.80 22.23 -14.28
CA ASP A 464 9.57 23.68 -14.08
C ASP A 464 8.52 24.25 -15.05
N GLU A 465 8.15 23.55 -16.12
CA GLU A 465 7.19 23.98 -17.13
C GLU A 465 5.73 23.93 -16.65
N GLU A 466 5.38 22.98 -15.77
CA GLU A 466 4.00 22.92 -15.22
C GLU A 466 3.72 23.96 -14.11
N ILE A 467 4.73 24.60 -13.55
CA ILE A 467 4.57 25.59 -12.47
C ILE A 467 4.22 26.98 -13.03
N VAL A 468 4.62 27.26 -14.24
CA VAL A 468 4.36 28.56 -14.92
C VAL A 468 2.88 28.70 -15.31
N GLU A 469 2.18 27.60 -15.59
CA GLU A 469 0.75 27.63 -15.93
C GLU A 469 -0.19 27.85 -14.73
N LEU A 470 0.31 27.75 -13.48
CA LEU A 470 -0.49 27.96 -12.27
C LEU A 470 -0.36 29.38 -11.68
N GLU A 471 0.51 30.26 -12.25
CA GLU A 471 0.69 31.63 -11.81
C GLU A 471 -0.04 32.67 -12.72
N ASP A 472 -0.71 32.25 -13.80
CA ASP A 472 -1.62 33.07 -14.64
C ASP A 472 -3.10 32.72 -14.33
#